data_59c268893c63b1330d439bcd343b8b0b
#
_entry.id   59c268893c63b1330d439bcd343b8b0b
#
_cell.length_a   1.000
_cell.length_b   1.000
_cell.length_c   1.000
_cell.angle_alpha   90.00
_cell.angle_beta   90.00
_cell.angle_gamma   90.00
#
_symmetry.space_group_name_H-M   'P 1'
#
loop_
_entity.id
_entity.type
_entity.pdbx_description
1 polymer ?
#
loop_
_entity_poly.entity_id
_entity_poly.type
_entity_poly.pdbx_seq_one_letter_code
_entity_poly.pdbx_strand_id
1 'polypeptide(L)'
;DIDAGFGNEEATYILARKMIEAGACAIQIENQVSDAKQCGHQDGKVTVPHEDFLAKINAVRYAFLELGVDDGIIVARTDSLGAGLTQKIPVSTESDDLAHKYNAFLETEIVEKSEDVNEGDVVIKQDGKLVKPVRLSNGLYRFKPGTGEARCILDCITSLQHGADLLWIEAERPHVGQISSMVNVIRQAIPNAKLVYNNSPSFNWTLNFRQQVYDSWEQDGRSVSEYERDQLMDSRYDPTDLALEADKRIST
;
A
#
# COMPACT_ATOMS: atom_id res chain seq x y z
N ASP A 1 2.90 -8.65 -15.45
CA ASP A 1 1.92 -8.02 -14.57
C ASP A 1 0.56 -8.72 -14.71
N ILE A 2 -0.03 -9.14 -13.60
CA ILE A 2 -1.37 -9.74 -13.56
C ILE A 2 -2.36 -8.86 -12.77
N ASP A 3 -2.06 -7.57 -12.63
CA ASP A 3 -2.89 -6.64 -11.87
C ASP A 3 -3.23 -7.19 -10.46
N ALA A 4 -4.51 -7.22 -10.12
CA ALA A 4 -5.00 -7.78 -8.84
C ALA A 4 -5.44 -9.27 -8.95
N GLY A 5 -5.05 -9.98 -10.00
CA GLY A 5 -5.33 -11.39 -10.22
C GLY A 5 -6.68 -11.70 -10.88
N PHE A 6 -7.46 -10.68 -11.25
CA PHE A 6 -8.75 -10.78 -11.97
C PHE A 6 -9.80 -11.66 -11.27
N GLY A 7 -9.82 -11.68 -9.96
CA GLY A 7 -10.80 -12.42 -9.15
C GLY A 7 -10.25 -12.86 -7.80
N ASN A 8 -10.69 -14.01 -7.34
CA ASN A 8 -10.20 -14.66 -6.12
C ASN A 8 -8.86 -15.40 -6.36
N GLU A 9 -8.39 -16.16 -5.38
CA GLU A 9 -7.16 -16.96 -5.46
C GLU A 9 -7.22 -18.04 -6.55
N GLU A 10 -8.37 -18.63 -6.82
CA GLU A 10 -8.53 -19.65 -7.88
C GLU A 10 -8.38 -19.04 -9.27
N ALA A 11 -9.02 -17.89 -9.52
CA ALA A 11 -8.86 -17.13 -10.77
C ALA A 11 -7.41 -16.68 -10.97
N THR A 12 -6.78 -16.19 -9.87
CA THR A 12 -5.37 -15.81 -9.85
C THR A 12 -4.45 -16.97 -10.20
N TYR A 13 -4.70 -18.15 -9.62
CA TYR A 13 -3.95 -19.38 -9.94
C TYR A 13 -4.04 -19.73 -11.44
N ILE A 14 -5.26 -19.75 -11.99
CA ILE A 14 -5.47 -20.09 -13.41
C ILE A 14 -4.75 -19.10 -14.33
N LEU A 15 -4.80 -17.81 -14.02
CA LEU A 15 -4.11 -16.79 -14.79
C LEU A 15 -2.60 -16.92 -14.69
N ALA A 16 -2.07 -17.03 -13.46
CA ALA A 16 -0.65 -17.23 -13.21
C ALA A 16 -0.09 -18.43 -13.96
N ARG A 17 -0.78 -19.58 -13.88
CA ARG A 17 -0.42 -20.79 -14.60
C ARG A 17 -0.30 -20.56 -16.11
N LYS A 18 -1.29 -19.90 -16.73
CA LYS A 18 -1.26 -19.59 -18.16
C LYS A 18 -0.10 -18.67 -18.54
N MET A 19 0.21 -17.69 -17.69
CA MET A 19 1.33 -16.77 -17.91
C MET A 19 2.68 -17.52 -17.82
N ILE A 20 2.84 -18.41 -16.86
CA ILE A 20 4.04 -19.24 -16.69
C ILE A 20 4.19 -20.21 -17.86
N GLU A 21 3.12 -20.89 -18.29
CA GLU A 21 3.11 -21.74 -19.49
C GLU A 21 3.50 -20.97 -20.77
N ALA A 22 3.17 -19.66 -20.83
CA ALA A 22 3.58 -18.76 -21.91
C ALA A 22 5.02 -18.23 -21.77
N GLY A 23 5.76 -18.62 -20.72
CA GLY A 23 7.16 -18.28 -20.50
C GLY A 23 7.43 -17.16 -19.50
N ALA A 24 6.44 -16.71 -18.72
CA ALA A 24 6.68 -15.75 -17.66
C ALA A 24 7.50 -16.40 -16.53
N CYS A 25 8.64 -15.81 -16.18
CA CYS A 25 9.50 -16.23 -15.07
C CYS A 25 9.36 -15.32 -13.83
N ALA A 26 8.62 -14.22 -13.96
CA ALA A 26 8.29 -13.32 -12.85
C ALA A 26 6.85 -12.84 -13.00
N ILE A 27 6.14 -12.75 -11.89
CA ILE A 27 4.75 -12.28 -11.82
C ILE A 27 4.65 -11.17 -10.77
N GLN A 28 4.09 -10.04 -11.17
CA GLN A 28 3.69 -8.97 -10.25
C GLN A 28 2.21 -9.08 -9.98
N ILE A 29 1.82 -8.93 -8.71
CA ILE A 29 0.42 -8.90 -8.26
C ILE A 29 0.23 -7.84 -7.19
N GLU A 30 -0.93 -7.16 -7.18
CA GLU A 30 -1.26 -6.10 -6.24
C GLU A 30 -2.51 -6.40 -5.42
N ASN A 31 -2.64 -5.70 -4.27
CA ASN A 31 -3.73 -5.93 -3.31
C ASN A 31 -5.00 -5.12 -3.54
N GLN A 32 -5.16 -4.48 -4.69
CA GLN A 32 -6.42 -3.80 -5.03
C GLN A 32 -7.52 -4.82 -5.38
N VAL A 33 -8.78 -4.37 -5.29
CA VAL A 33 -9.93 -5.13 -5.78
C VAL A 33 -9.94 -5.11 -7.30
N SER A 34 -10.04 -6.27 -7.95
CA SER A 34 -9.84 -6.42 -9.41
C SER A 34 -10.80 -5.61 -10.26
N ASP A 35 -12.08 -5.54 -9.88
CA ASP A 35 -13.14 -4.85 -10.61
C ASP A 35 -13.23 -3.34 -10.29
N ALA A 36 -12.47 -2.88 -9.28
CA ALA A 36 -12.39 -1.48 -8.87
C ALA A 36 -10.95 -0.94 -8.89
N LYS A 37 -10.05 -1.62 -9.61
CA LYS A 37 -8.63 -1.23 -9.69
C LYS A 37 -8.47 0.15 -10.31
N GLN A 38 -7.63 0.97 -9.68
CA GLN A 38 -7.26 2.30 -10.13
C GLN A 38 -5.75 2.43 -10.28
N CYS A 39 -5.31 3.44 -11.05
CA CYS A 39 -3.91 3.80 -11.12
C CYS A 39 -3.37 4.14 -9.73
N GLY A 40 -2.14 3.73 -9.43
CA GLY A 40 -1.51 3.88 -8.11
C GLY A 40 -1.49 5.31 -7.54
N HIS A 41 -1.58 6.32 -8.42
CA HIS A 41 -1.57 7.73 -8.05
C HIS A 41 -2.97 8.32 -7.79
N GLN A 42 -4.03 7.55 -8.02
CA GLN A 42 -5.40 8.00 -7.83
C GLN A 42 -5.89 7.72 -6.41
N ASP A 43 -6.75 8.63 -5.93
CA ASP A 43 -7.46 8.48 -4.67
C ASP A 43 -8.60 7.47 -4.79
N GLY A 44 -9.07 6.97 -3.63
CA GLY A 44 -10.24 6.10 -3.59
C GLY A 44 -9.95 4.64 -3.92
N LYS A 45 -8.70 4.22 -3.91
CA LYS A 45 -8.32 2.82 -4.06
C LYS A 45 -8.96 1.96 -2.98
N VAL A 46 -9.39 0.77 -3.39
CA VAL A 46 -10.01 -0.24 -2.53
C VAL A 46 -9.12 -1.47 -2.49
N THR A 47 -8.70 -1.89 -1.31
CA THR A 47 -7.93 -3.12 -1.14
C THR A 47 -8.84 -4.32 -0.85
N VAL A 48 -8.39 -5.50 -1.26
CA VAL A 48 -8.95 -6.77 -0.75
C VAL A 48 -8.56 -6.96 0.72
N PRO A 49 -9.27 -7.79 1.48
CA PRO A 49 -8.78 -8.22 2.78
C PRO A 49 -7.37 -8.76 2.71
N HIS A 50 -6.60 -8.54 3.76
CA HIS A 50 -5.19 -8.91 3.77
C HIS A 50 -4.96 -10.41 3.51
N GLU A 51 -5.77 -11.27 4.11
CA GLU A 51 -5.71 -12.72 3.92
C GLU A 51 -6.02 -13.14 2.49
N ASP A 52 -6.97 -12.48 1.82
CA ASP A 52 -7.31 -12.74 0.42
C ASP A 52 -6.09 -12.41 -0.48
N PHE A 53 -5.34 -11.34 -0.16
CA PHE A 53 -4.11 -11.02 -0.89
C PHE A 53 -3.01 -12.07 -0.68
N LEU A 54 -2.81 -12.53 0.56
CA LEU A 54 -1.86 -13.60 0.87
C LEU A 54 -2.24 -14.92 0.19
N ALA A 55 -3.53 -15.25 0.15
CA ALA A 55 -4.02 -16.42 -0.58
C ALA A 55 -3.71 -16.34 -2.08
N LYS A 56 -3.83 -15.15 -2.69
CA LYS A 56 -3.44 -14.93 -4.10
C LYS A 56 -1.93 -15.09 -4.31
N ILE A 57 -1.08 -14.58 -3.41
CA ILE A 57 0.38 -14.79 -3.48
C ILE A 57 0.70 -16.28 -3.41
N ASN A 58 0.08 -17.01 -2.49
CA ASN A 58 0.24 -18.48 -2.38
C ASN A 58 -0.22 -19.19 -3.66
N ALA A 59 -1.32 -18.76 -4.28
CA ALA A 59 -1.82 -19.31 -5.54
C ALA A 59 -0.82 -19.13 -6.68
N VAL A 60 -0.18 -17.96 -6.79
CA VAL A 60 0.90 -17.72 -7.77
C VAL A 60 2.11 -18.61 -7.49
N ARG A 61 2.53 -18.72 -6.23
CA ARG A 61 3.65 -19.59 -5.85
C ARG A 61 3.35 -21.05 -6.17
N TYR A 62 2.14 -21.50 -5.88
CA TYR A 62 1.71 -22.86 -6.21
C TYR A 62 1.74 -23.13 -7.71
N ALA A 63 1.31 -22.17 -8.55
CA ALA A 63 1.36 -22.30 -10.00
C ALA A 63 2.81 -22.48 -10.52
N PHE A 64 3.78 -21.73 -9.98
CA PHE A 64 5.19 -21.89 -10.29
C PHE A 64 5.71 -23.29 -9.92
N LEU A 65 5.43 -23.73 -8.68
CA LEU A 65 5.89 -25.05 -8.19
C LEU A 65 5.27 -26.19 -8.97
N GLU A 66 3.98 -26.15 -9.28
CA GLU A 66 3.29 -27.18 -10.07
C GLU A 66 3.87 -27.33 -11.47
N LEU A 67 4.31 -26.23 -12.08
CA LEU A 67 4.93 -26.25 -13.41
C LEU A 67 6.45 -26.52 -13.38
N GLY A 68 7.02 -26.80 -12.22
CA GLY A 68 8.45 -27.08 -12.06
C GLY A 68 9.35 -25.86 -12.26
N VAL A 69 8.84 -24.66 -12.04
CA VAL A 69 9.61 -23.40 -12.12
C VAL A 69 9.97 -22.96 -10.70
N ASP A 70 10.97 -23.59 -10.12
CA ASP A 70 11.35 -23.40 -8.72
C ASP A 70 11.93 -22.01 -8.42
N ASP A 71 12.49 -21.34 -9.43
CA ASP A 71 13.10 -20.01 -9.37
C ASP A 71 12.18 -18.90 -9.84
N GLY A 72 10.89 -19.18 -10.01
CA GLY A 72 9.89 -18.18 -10.37
C GLY A 72 9.77 -17.05 -9.34
N ILE A 73 9.77 -15.79 -9.80
CA ILE A 73 9.80 -14.60 -8.96
C ILE A 73 8.39 -14.03 -8.79
N ILE A 74 8.01 -13.72 -7.55
CA ILE A 74 6.77 -13.00 -7.22
C ILE A 74 7.09 -11.62 -6.66
N VAL A 75 6.57 -10.59 -7.34
CA VAL A 75 6.61 -9.20 -6.88
C VAL A 75 5.26 -8.85 -6.25
N ALA A 76 5.21 -8.74 -4.94
CA ALA A 76 4.01 -8.33 -4.22
C ALA A 76 3.96 -6.79 -4.13
N ARG A 77 3.00 -6.19 -4.84
CA ARG A 77 2.73 -4.76 -4.77
C ARG A 77 1.68 -4.47 -3.72
N THR A 78 1.93 -3.49 -2.86
CA THR A 78 0.93 -2.95 -1.95
C THR A 78 0.54 -1.53 -2.34
N ASP A 79 -0.77 -1.29 -2.43
CA ASP A 79 -1.40 0.02 -2.62
C ASP A 79 -1.94 0.60 -1.31
N SER A 80 -1.70 -0.07 -0.17
CA SER A 80 -2.24 0.31 1.14
C SER A 80 -1.81 1.68 1.63
N LEU A 81 -0.69 2.22 1.11
CA LEU A 81 -0.22 3.56 1.48
C LEU A 81 -1.27 4.63 1.16
N GLY A 82 -1.85 4.60 -0.04
CA GLY A 82 -2.88 5.53 -0.50
C GLY A 82 -4.32 4.98 -0.46
N ALA A 83 -4.53 3.70 -0.12
CA ALA A 83 -5.88 3.13 -0.08
C ALA A 83 -6.58 3.44 1.23
N GLY A 84 -7.73 4.11 1.15
CA GLY A 84 -8.58 4.42 2.32
C GLY A 84 -9.69 3.41 2.59
N LEU A 85 -9.91 2.44 1.71
CA LEU A 85 -11.08 1.55 1.73
C LEU A 85 -10.69 0.09 1.60
N THR A 86 -11.51 -0.81 2.16
CA THR A 86 -11.43 -2.25 1.93
C THR A 86 -12.80 -2.85 1.61
N GLN A 87 -12.79 -3.95 0.86
CA GLN A 87 -14.01 -4.59 0.36
C GLN A 87 -14.76 -5.39 1.44
N LYS A 88 -14.02 -6.09 2.28
CA LYS A 88 -14.57 -7.00 3.31
C LYS A 88 -13.81 -6.85 4.62
N ILE A 89 -14.40 -7.37 5.68
CA ILE A 89 -13.75 -7.51 6.98
C ILE A 89 -13.49 -8.99 7.19
N PRO A 90 -12.23 -9.42 7.31
CA PRO A 90 -11.93 -10.78 7.73
C PRO A 90 -12.34 -10.97 9.20
N VAL A 91 -12.90 -12.12 9.50
CA VAL A 91 -13.35 -12.50 10.84
C VAL A 91 -12.59 -13.73 11.27
N SER A 92 -11.89 -13.64 12.40
CA SER A 92 -11.21 -14.77 13.02
C SER A 92 -11.50 -14.82 14.52
N THR A 93 -11.50 -16.02 15.07
CA THR A 93 -11.57 -16.27 16.51
C THR A 93 -10.20 -16.37 17.17
N GLU A 94 -9.13 -16.44 16.38
CA GLU A 94 -7.74 -16.53 16.83
C GLU A 94 -7.19 -15.15 17.21
N SER A 95 -6.70 -14.98 18.43
CA SER A 95 -6.24 -13.69 18.96
C SER A 95 -4.97 -13.15 18.27
N ASP A 96 -4.13 -14.03 17.76
CA ASP A 96 -2.89 -13.69 17.05
C ASP A 96 -3.00 -13.68 15.53
N ASP A 97 -4.21 -13.86 15.03
CA ASP A 97 -4.47 -13.90 13.60
C ASP A 97 -4.20 -12.54 12.94
N LEU A 98 -3.72 -12.56 11.69
CA LEU A 98 -3.52 -11.38 10.86
C LEU A 98 -4.80 -10.57 10.66
N ALA A 99 -5.97 -11.24 10.60
CA ALA A 99 -7.28 -10.60 10.54
C ALA A 99 -7.46 -9.60 11.68
N HIS A 100 -7.14 -9.97 12.92
CA HIS A 100 -7.25 -9.07 14.06
C HIS A 100 -6.28 -7.90 13.98
N LYS A 101 -5.05 -8.15 13.55
CA LYS A 101 -4.04 -7.09 13.37
C LYS A 101 -4.48 -6.08 12.32
N TYR A 102 -5.06 -6.56 11.23
CA TYR A 102 -5.51 -5.69 10.14
C TYR A 102 -6.81 -4.95 10.47
N ASN A 103 -7.76 -5.62 11.15
CA ASN A 103 -9.01 -5.01 11.61
C ASN A 103 -8.79 -3.86 12.60
N ALA A 104 -7.67 -3.83 13.32
CA ALA A 104 -7.31 -2.71 14.19
C ALA A 104 -7.16 -1.36 13.44
N PHE A 105 -6.92 -1.41 12.14
CA PHE A 105 -6.82 -0.23 11.27
C PHE A 105 -8.16 0.28 10.75
N LEU A 106 -9.25 -0.47 10.93
CA LEU A 106 -10.58 -0.06 10.48
C LEU A 106 -11.13 1.08 11.34
N GLU A 107 -11.83 1.99 10.71
CA GLU A 107 -12.68 2.96 11.40
C GLU A 107 -13.85 2.22 12.03
N THR A 108 -14.10 2.47 13.32
CA THR A 108 -15.11 1.74 14.09
C THR A 108 -16.01 2.68 14.89
N GLU A 109 -17.21 2.25 15.16
CA GLU A 109 -18.14 2.88 16.10
C GLU A 109 -18.42 1.95 17.29
N ILE A 110 -18.65 2.55 18.47
CA ILE A 110 -18.91 1.81 19.70
C ILE A 110 -20.30 1.21 19.63
N VAL A 111 -20.43 -0.06 20.03
CA VAL A 111 -21.70 -0.75 20.24
C VAL A 111 -22.05 -0.62 21.72
N GLU A 112 -23.00 0.26 22.05
CA GLU A 112 -23.46 0.46 23.42
C GLU A 112 -24.66 -0.45 23.77
N LYS A 113 -25.50 -0.74 22.77
CA LYS A 113 -26.71 -1.52 22.91
C LYS A 113 -26.84 -2.55 21.79
N SER A 114 -27.62 -3.60 22.05
CA SER A 114 -27.93 -4.62 21.02
C SER A 114 -28.68 -4.05 19.81
N GLU A 115 -29.41 -2.96 19.98
CA GLU A 115 -30.13 -2.25 18.92
C GLU A 115 -29.19 -1.51 17.94
N ASP A 116 -27.95 -1.30 18.35
CA ASP A 116 -26.91 -0.69 17.48
C ASP A 116 -26.33 -1.66 16.45
N VAL A 117 -26.72 -2.95 16.53
CA VAL A 117 -26.22 -4.03 15.66
C VAL A 117 -27.33 -4.54 14.78
N ASN A 118 -27.11 -4.54 13.46
CA ASN A 118 -28.02 -5.14 12.49
C ASN A 118 -27.59 -6.56 12.15
N GLU A 119 -28.52 -7.34 11.58
CA GLU A 119 -28.19 -8.66 11.04
C GLU A 119 -27.10 -8.53 9.95
N GLY A 120 -26.02 -9.29 10.11
CA GLY A 120 -24.88 -9.26 9.20
C GLY A 120 -23.78 -8.26 9.58
N ASP A 121 -23.96 -7.46 10.63
CA ASP A 121 -22.86 -6.63 11.16
C ASP A 121 -21.80 -7.51 11.84
N VAL A 122 -20.55 -7.14 11.64
CA VAL A 122 -19.41 -7.74 12.34
C VAL A 122 -19.11 -6.92 13.59
N VAL A 123 -19.18 -7.55 14.75
CA VAL A 123 -18.84 -6.92 16.03
C VAL A 123 -17.49 -7.49 16.51
N ILE A 124 -16.54 -6.61 16.78
CA ILE A 124 -15.21 -6.98 17.27
C ILE A 124 -14.96 -6.36 18.64
N LYS A 125 -14.10 -6.99 19.42
CA LYS A 125 -13.65 -6.43 20.70
C LYS A 125 -12.34 -5.67 20.49
N GLN A 126 -12.35 -4.37 20.73
CA GLN A 126 -11.18 -3.51 20.64
C GLN A 126 -11.03 -2.70 21.93
N ASP A 127 -9.86 -2.74 22.55
CA ASP A 127 -9.56 -2.05 23.82
C ASP A 127 -10.61 -2.27 24.92
N GLY A 128 -11.12 -3.51 25.00
CA GLY A 128 -12.12 -3.91 25.98
C GLY A 128 -13.57 -3.51 25.67
N LYS A 129 -13.80 -2.77 24.60
CA LYS A 129 -15.14 -2.33 24.14
C LYS A 129 -15.59 -3.17 22.95
N LEU A 130 -16.92 -3.32 22.83
CA LEU A 130 -17.50 -3.85 21.61
C LEU A 130 -17.61 -2.72 20.59
N VAL A 131 -17.08 -2.94 19.40
CA VAL A 131 -17.14 -1.98 18.30
C VAL A 131 -17.55 -2.70 17.02
N LYS A 132 -18.14 -1.97 16.10
CA LYS A 132 -18.38 -2.46 14.74
C LYS A 132 -17.68 -1.56 13.73
N PRO A 133 -17.09 -2.12 12.67
CA PRO A 133 -16.50 -1.33 11.59
C PRO A 133 -17.56 -0.50 10.88
N VAL A 134 -17.19 0.72 10.52
CA VAL A 134 -18.07 1.65 9.80
C VAL A 134 -18.24 1.16 8.36
N ARG A 135 -19.45 0.73 8.04
CA ARG A 135 -19.85 0.31 6.70
C ARG A 135 -20.44 1.49 5.93
N LEU A 136 -19.88 1.77 4.77
CA LEU A 136 -20.36 2.82 3.88
C LEU A 136 -21.58 2.39 3.09
N SER A 137 -22.33 3.34 2.51
CA SER A 137 -23.53 3.08 1.71
C SER A 137 -23.28 2.20 0.48
N ASN A 138 -22.05 2.19 -0.04
CA ASN A 138 -21.61 1.32 -1.14
C ASN A 138 -21.15 -0.08 -0.68
N GLY A 139 -21.27 -0.39 0.62
CA GLY A 139 -20.90 -1.68 1.19
C GLY A 139 -19.43 -1.85 1.57
N LEU A 140 -18.59 -0.87 1.28
CA LEU A 140 -17.18 -0.88 1.64
C LEU A 140 -16.96 -0.44 3.10
N TYR A 141 -15.77 -0.70 3.61
CA TYR A 141 -15.33 -0.29 4.94
C TYR A 141 -14.16 0.68 4.84
N ARG A 142 -14.09 1.63 5.77
CA ARG A 142 -13.07 2.67 5.79
C ARG A 142 -11.96 2.32 6.79
N PHE A 143 -10.72 2.59 6.38
CA PHE A 143 -9.58 2.59 7.29
C PHE A 143 -9.47 3.92 8.03
N LYS A 144 -8.92 3.88 9.24
CA LYS A 144 -8.58 5.07 10.02
C LYS A 144 -7.58 5.92 9.24
N PRO A 145 -7.77 7.25 9.16
CA PRO A 145 -6.79 8.14 8.57
C PRO A 145 -5.40 7.97 9.19
N GLY A 146 -4.34 8.12 8.39
CA GLY A 146 -2.95 8.01 8.86
C GLY A 146 -2.45 6.58 9.09
N THR A 147 -3.24 5.54 8.79
CA THR A 147 -2.82 4.13 8.97
C THR A 147 -2.15 3.51 7.75
N GLY A 148 -2.03 4.24 6.64
CA GLY A 148 -1.53 3.72 5.37
C GLY A 148 -0.13 3.13 5.45
N GLU A 149 0.81 3.82 6.11
CA GLU A 149 2.19 3.34 6.29
C GLU A 149 2.25 2.04 7.11
N ALA A 150 1.52 1.98 8.23
CA ALA A 150 1.51 0.80 9.07
C ALA A 150 0.90 -0.43 8.36
N ARG A 151 -0.17 -0.21 7.57
CA ARG A 151 -0.78 -1.27 6.73
C ARG A 151 0.18 -1.72 5.63
N CYS A 152 0.82 -0.76 4.95
CA CYS A 152 1.80 -1.04 3.93
C CYS A 152 2.98 -1.87 4.47
N ILE A 153 3.51 -1.52 5.64
CA ILE A 153 4.58 -2.28 6.30
C ILE A 153 4.12 -3.70 6.64
N LEU A 154 2.91 -3.84 7.18
CA LEU A 154 2.34 -5.16 7.47
C LEU A 154 2.19 -6.01 6.20
N ASP A 155 1.63 -5.44 5.12
CA ASP A 155 1.51 -6.12 3.83
C ASP A 155 2.87 -6.61 3.31
N CYS A 156 3.89 -5.75 3.39
CA CYS A 156 5.23 -6.08 2.92
C CYS A 156 5.84 -7.27 3.69
N ILE A 157 5.81 -7.20 5.02
CA ILE A 157 6.41 -8.24 5.88
C ILE A 157 5.69 -9.58 5.66
N THR A 158 4.36 -9.57 5.70
CA THR A 158 3.57 -10.80 5.56
C THR A 158 3.61 -11.36 4.15
N SER A 159 3.67 -10.53 3.11
CA SER A 159 3.83 -11.00 1.73
C SER A 159 5.12 -11.79 1.54
N LEU A 160 6.25 -11.32 2.08
CA LEU A 160 7.52 -12.06 2.05
C LEU A 160 7.45 -13.37 2.84
N GLN A 161 6.75 -13.39 3.97
CA GLN A 161 6.54 -14.59 4.77
C GLN A 161 5.65 -15.64 4.08
N HIS A 162 4.83 -15.20 3.10
CA HIS A 162 3.88 -16.04 2.35
C HIS A 162 4.31 -16.30 0.90
N GLY A 163 5.59 -16.15 0.58
CA GLY A 163 6.14 -16.61 -0.68
C GLY A 163 6.39 -15.54 -1.75
N ALA A 164 6.22 -14.27 -1.45
CA ALA A 164 6.73 -13.21 -2.32
C ALA A 164 8.26 -13.12 -2.22
N ASP A 165 8.92 -12.73 -3.30
CA ASP A 165 10.37 -12.58 -3.39
C ASP A 165 10.80 -11.12 -3.33
N LEU A 166 9.99 -10.22 -3.89
CA LEU A 166 10.20 -8.79 -3.94
C LEU A 166 8.94 -8.04 -3.51
N LEU A 167 9.16 -6.85 -2.99
CA LEU A 167 8.11 -5.95 -2.57
C LEU A 167 8.09 -4.71 -3.45
N TRP A 168 6.89 -4.27 -3.83
CA TRP A 168 6.67 -2.99 -4.49
C TRP A 168 5.71 -2.15 -3.64
N ILE A 169 6.22 -1.05 -3.10
CA ILE A 169 5.42 -0.07 -2.38
C ILE A 169 4.93 0.97 -3.40
N GLU A 170 3.62 1.01 -3.63
CA GLU A 170 3.04 2.03 -4.48
C GLU A 170 2.79 3.30 -3.67
N ALA A 171 3.47 4.38 -4.05
CA ALA A 171 3.36 5.68 -3.42
C ALA A 171 2.58 6.66 -4.32
N GLU A 172 1.80 7.54 -3.71
CA GLU A 172 1.06 8.59 -4.42
C GLU A 172 1.98 9.68 -4.99
N ARG A 173 3.13 9.87 -4.35
CA ARG A 173 4.16 10.82 -4.72
C ARG A 173 5.54 10.34 -4.28
N PRO A 174 6.61 10.79 -4.95
CA PRO A 174 7.95 10.44 -4.53
C PRO A 174 8.33 11.21 -3.26
N HIS A 175 8.26 10.57 -2.11
CA HIS A 175 8.64 11.14 -0.82
C HIS A 175 9.75 10.30 -0.20
N VAL A 176 11.01 10.74 -0.37
CA VAL A 176 12.20 9.98 0.02
C VAL A 176 12.20 9.61 1.51
N GLY A 177 11.88 10.56 2.39
CA GLY A 177 11.85 10.32 3.83
C GLY A 177 10.83 9.25 4.23
N GLN A 178 9.62 9.30 3.66
CA GLN A 178 8.58 8.32 3.92
C GLN A 178 8.98 6.91 3.48
N ILE A 179 9.45 6.78 2.24
CA ILE A 179 9.88 5.47 1.70
C ILE A 179 11.06 4.92 2.50
N SER A 180 12.06 5.76 2.82
CA SER A 180 13.22 5.34 3.61
C SER A 180 12.81 4.85 5.00
N SER A 181 11.88 5.53 5.67
CA SER A 181 11.36 5.13 6.98
C SER A 181 10.71 3.74 6.92
N MET A 182 9.79 3.53 5.97
CA MET A 182 9.12 2.23 5.79
C MET A 182 10.11 1.11 5.46
N VAL A 183 11.05 1.36 4.53
CA VAL A 183 12.09 0.38 4.15
C VAL A 183 12.95 -0.01 5.34
N ASN A 184 13.32 0.94 6.20
CA ASN A 184 14.08 0.66 7.42
C ASN A 184 13.31 -0.27 8.38
N VAL A 185 12.02 -0.02 8.60
CA VAL A 185 11.18 -0.89 9.45
C VAL A 185 11.05 -2.29 8.85
N ILE A 186 10.79 -2.39 7.55
CA ILE A 186 10.71 -3.67 6.84
C ILE A 186 12.02 -4.46 6.97
N ARG A 187 13.17 -3.80 6.77
CA ARG A 187 14.49 -4.44 6.88
C ARG A 187 14.92 -4.77 8.30
N GLN A 188 14.38 -4.11 9.31
CA GLN A 188 14.54 -4.55 10.69
C GLN A 188 13.85 -5.90 10.96
N ALA A 189 12.68 -6.12 10.35
CA ALA A 189 11.96 -7.39 10.47
C ALA A 189 12.54 -8.47 9.54
N ILE A 190 12.90 -8.09 8.29
CA ILE A 190 13.43 -9.00 7.26
C ILE A 190 14.67 -8.35 6.63
N PRO A 191 15.88 -8.59 7.14
CA PRO A 191 17.11 -7.87 6.77
C PRO A 191 17.45 -7.89 5.26
N ASN A 192 17.10 -8.97 4.58
CA ASN A 192 17.37 -9.16 3.15
C ASN A 192 16.18 -8.82 2.24
N ALA A 193 15.17 -8.10 2.74
CA ALA A 193 14.02 -7.68 1.94
C ALA A 193 14.48 -6.91 0.69
N LYS A 194 14.03 -7.40 -0.47
CA LYS A 194 14.27 -6.78 -1.78
C LYS A 194 13.06 -5.93 -2.15
N LEU A 195 13.31 -4.72 -2.61
CA LEU A 195 12.26 -3.75 -2.93
C LEU A 195 12.41 -3.26 -4.36
N VAL A 196 11.27 -3.01 -4.99
CA VAL A 196 11.11 -2.37 -6.29
C VAL A 196 10.42 -1.02 -6.06
N TYR A 197 10.83 0.00 -6.76
CA TYR A 197 10.19 1.31 -6.73
C TYR A 197 9.79 1.75 -8.13
N ASN A 198 8.58 2.27 -8.27
CA ASN A 198 8.06 2.80 -9.53
C ASN A 198 8.50 4.25 -9.73
N ASN A 199 9.48 4.46 -10.62
CA ASN A 199 9.87 5.79 -11.06
C ASN A 199 8.90 6.31 -12.13
N SER A 200 7.64 6.53 -11.75
CA SER A 200 6.61 6.93 -12.70
C SER A 200 6.94 8.26 -13.38
N PRO A 201 6.87 8.34 -14.73
CA PRO A 201 7.03 9.61 -15.45
C PRO A 201 5.85 10.56 -15.24
N SER A 202 4.73 10.11 -14.66
CA SER A 202 3.58 10.95 -14.33
C SER A 202 3.79 11.82 -13.10
N PHE A 203 4.81 11.51 -12.27
CA PHE A 203 5.16 12.37 -11.16
C PHE A 203 5.85 13.66 -11.66
N ASN A 204 5.47 14.78 -11.09
CA ASN A 204 6.30 15.98 -11.19
C ASN A 204 7.47 15.89 -10.20
N TRP A 205 8.54 15.20 -10.60
CA TRP A 205 9.69 14.91 -9.75
C TRP A 205 10.32 16.19 -9.20
N THR A 206 10.52 17.19 -10.05
CA THR A 206 11.13 18.47 -9.66
C THR A 206 10.33 19.15 -8.54
N LEU A 207 9.02 19.32 -8.72
CA LEU A 207 8.19 19.96 -7.69
C LEU A 207 8.12 19.15 -6.40
N ASN A 208 7.99 17.83 -6.48
CA ASN A 208 7.96 16.98 -5.29
C ASN A 208 9.26 17.08 -4.48
N PHE A 209 10.40 17.10 -5.14
CA PHE A 209 11.68 17.22 -4.44
C PHE A 209 11.92 18.63 -3.91
N ARG A 210 11.56 19.68 -4.65
CA ARG A 210 11.62 21.05 -4.15
C ARG A 210 10.74 21.26 -2.92
N GLN A 211 9.54 20.68 -2.89
CA GLN A 211 8.69 20.70 -1.71
C GLN A 211 9.38 20.04 -0.50
N GLN A 212 9.99 18.88 -0.67
CA GLN A 212 10.69 18.20 0.43
C GLN A 212 11.89 19.02 0.95
N VAL A 213 12.62 19.69 0.06
CA VAL A 213 13.69 20.59 0.47
C VAL A 213 13.14 21.82 1.22
N TYR A 214 12.04 22.40 0.72
CA TYR A 214 11.35 23.50 1.38
C TYR A 214 10.89 23.11 2.79
N ASP A 215 10.22 21.97 2.94
CA ASP A 215 9.75 21.46 4.23
C ASP A 215 10.93 21.25 5.21
N SER A 216 12.09 20.81 4.73
CA SER A 216 13.31 20.69 5.52
C SER A 216 13.82 22.04 5.98
N TRP A 217 13.78 23.08 5.13
CA TRP A 217 14.20 24.44 5.52
C TRP A 217 13.29 25.05 6.59
N GLU A 218 11.95 24.82 6.48
CA GLU A 218 11.01 25.26 7.52
C GLU A 218 11.30 24.57 8.86
N GLN A 219 11.57 23.25 8.85
CA GLN A 219 11.95 22.50 10.05
C GLN A 219 13.26 23.02 10.68
N ASP A 220 14.21 23.44 9.85
CA ASP A 220 15.48 24.03 10.28
C ASP A 220 15.33 25.51 10.71
N GLY A 221 14.11 26.07 10.66
CA GLY A 221 13.81 27.45 11.07
C GLY A 221 14.19 28.51 10.02
N ARG A 222 14.47 28.11 8.76
CA ARG A 222 14.70 29.05 7.66
C ARG A 222 13.36 29.66 7.22
N SER A 223 13.26 30.97 7.31
CA SER A 223 12.11 31.71 6.79
C SER A 223 12.25 31.91 5.28
N VAL A 224 11.23 31.53 4.54
CA VAL A 224 11.10 31.78 3.09
C VAL A 224 9.79 32.54 2.91
N SER A 225 9.82 33.65 2.18
CA SER A 225 8.61 34.43 1.90
C SER A 225 7.65 33.65 1.00
N GLU A 226 6.37 33.99 1.06
CA GLU A 226 5.34 33.39 0.18
C GLU A 226 5.69 33.55 -1.29
N TYR A 227 6.21 34.72 -1.68
CA TYR A 227 6.67 34.97 -3.05
C TYR A 227 7.82 34.04 -3.47
N GLU A 228 8.82 33.87 -2.61
CA GLU A 228 9.95 32.95 -2.89
C GLU A 228 9.48 31.49 -2.94
N ARG A 229 8.54 31.11 -2.08
CA ARG A 229 7.92 29.78 -2.12
C ARG A 229 7.22 29.53 -3.45
N ASP A 230 6.38 30.47 -3.90
CA ASP A 230 5.67 30.35 -5.17
C ASP A 230 6.64 30.25 -6.36
N GLN A 231 7.72 31.01 -6.35
CA GLN A 231 8.78 30.92 -7.34
C GLN A 231 9.50 29.57 -7.31
N LEU A 232 9.77 29.04 -6.12
CA LEU A 232 10.40 27.73 -5.96
C LEU A 232 9.51 26.60 -6.53
N MET A 233 8.19 26.69 -6.30
CA MET A 233 7.23 25.64 -6.71
C MET A 233 6.77 25.77 -8.15
N ASP A 234 7.06 26.87 -8.85
CA ASP A 234 6.66 27.03 -10.24
C ASP A 234 7.72 26.44 -11.21
N SER A 235 7.45 25.26 -11.74
CA SER A 235 8.34 24.59 -12.69
C SER A 235 8.28 25.14 -14.12
N ARG A 236 7.40 26.12 -14.39
CA ARG A 236 7.22 26.70 -15.73
C ARG A 236 8.16 27.87 -16.02
N TYR A 237 8.73 28.46 -14.99
CA TYR A 237 9.65 29.60 -15.11
C TYR A 237 11.10 29.15 -14.98
N ASP A 238 11.99 29.98 -15.47
CA ASP A 238 13.43 29.81 -15.22
C ASP A 238 13.68 29.75 -13.71
N PRO A 239 14.56 28.84 -13.28
CA PRO A 239 14.78 28.61 -11.86
C PRO A 239 15.35 29.89 -11.21
N THR A 240 14.73 30.31 -10.11
CA THR A 240 15.30 31.32 -9.21
C THR A 240 16.55 30.80 -8.51
N ASP A 241 17.36 31.65 -7.91
CA ASP A 241 18.53 31.23 -7.12
C ASP A 241 18.11 30.24 -6.01
N LEU A 242 16.95 30.44 -5.42
CA LEU A 242 16.39 29.55 -4.40
C LEU A 242 16.04 28.16 -4.99
N ALA A 243 15.44 28.11 -6.19
CA ALA A 243 15.16 26.88 -6.89
C ALA A 243 16.44 26.15 -7.29
N LEU A 244 17.46 26.86 -7.76
CA LEU A 244 18.78 26.29 -8.07
C LEU A 244 19.46 25.72 -6.82
N GLU A 245 19.31 26.37 -5.67
CA GLU A 245 19.83 25.84 -4.40
C GLU A 245 19.12 24.52 -4.02
N ALA A 246 17.79 24.49 -4.15
CA ALA A 246 17.02 23.27 -3.89
C ALA A 246 17.39 22.14 -4.84
N ASP A 247 17.51 22.42 -6.14
CA ASP A 247 17.88 21.42 -7.18
C ASP A 247 19.29 20.84 -6.95
N LYS A 248 20.24 21.65 -6.47
CA LYS A 248 21.57 21.16 -6.07
C LYS A 248 21.47 20.18 -4.89
N ARG A 249 20.62 20.46 -3.93
CA ARG A 249 20.43 19.63 -2.73
C ARG A 249 19.76 18.29 -3.06
N ILE A 250 18.91 18.26 -4.09
CA ILE A 250 18.27 17.03 -4.58
C ILE A 250 19.30 16.12 -5.30
N SER A 251 20.28 16.70 -5.96
CA SER A 251 21.27 15.97 -6.78
C SER A 251 22.45 15.41 -5.99
N THR A 252 22.55 15.70 -4.70
CA THR A 252 23.59 15.20 -3.79
C THR A 252 23.04 14.14 -2.85
#